data_da7e1b4e8c1565faf1364e56b8e55977
#
_entry.id   da7e1b4e8c1565faf1364e56b8e55977
#
_cell.length_a   1.000
_cell.length_b   1.000
_cell.length_c   1.000
_cell.angle_alpha   90.00
_cell.angle_beta   90.00
_cell.angle_gamma   90.00
#
_symmetry.space_group_name_H-M   'P 1'
#
loop_
_entity.id
_entity.type
_entity.pdbx_description
1 polymer ?
#
loop_
_entity_poly.entity_id
_entity_poly.type
_entity_poly.pdbx_seq_one_letter_code
_entity_poly.pdbx_strand_id
1 'polypeptide(L)'
;MIKVIGDIMLDRWILGSADRMSPEAPVPVLKEQSQEYSVGGAGNLALNLANLSVDVSLHGAVGSDKEGYKIIELLKDCNTLSSNVSFDNELTTTKKSLEISK
;
A
#
# COMPACT_ATOMS: atom_id res chain seq x y z
N MET A 1 1.07 -15.00 -19.78
CA MET A 1 0.99 -13.78 -18.94
C MET A 1 -0.31 -13.77 -18.18
N ILE A 2 -0.26 -13.46 -16.91
CA ILE A 2 -1.44 -13.32 -16.05
C ILE A 2 -1.81 -11.84 -15.97
N LYS A 3 -3.07 -11.52 -16.19
CA LYS A 3 -3.58 -10.15 -16.02
C LYS A 3 -4.31 -10.06 -14.69
N VAL A 4 -3.96 -9.05 -13.90
CA VAL A 4 -4.64 -8.72 -12.66
C VAL A 4 -5.34 -7.38 -12.85
N ILE A 5 -6.65 -7.34 -12.63
CA ILE A 5 -7.47 -6.15 -12.81
C ILE A 5 -8.27 -5.95 -11.53
N GLY A 6 -8.22 -4.76 -10.98
CA GLY A 6 -9.01 -4.46 -9.78
C GLY A 6 -8.55 -3.19 -9.08
N ASP A 7 -9.07 -3.02 -7.87
CA ASP A 7 -8.77 -1.85 -7.06
C ASP A 7 -7.35 -1.93 -6.51
N ILE A 8 -6.61 -0.86 -6.68
CA ILE A 8 -5.25 -0.71 -6.20
C ILE A 8 -5.28 0.32 -5.08
N MET A 9 -4.67 -0.01 -3.96
CA MET A 9 -4.65 0.86 -2.79
C MET A 9 -3.28 0.91 -2.15
N LEU A 10 -3.08 1.88 -1.29
CA LEU A 10 -1.85 2.05 -0.53
C LEU A 10 -2.09 1.62 0.92
N ASP A 11 -1.32 0.66 1.39
CA ASP A 11 -1.31 0.27 2.80
C ASP A 11 -0.18 1.00 3.51
N ARG A 12 -0.52 1.70 4.58
CA ARG A 12 0.44 2.36 5.45
C ARG A 12 0.49 1.60 6.77
N TRP A 13 1.68 1.09 7.08
CA TRP A 13 1.93 0.35 8.30
C TRP A 13 2.61 1.28 9.30
N ILE A 14 1.96 1.50 10.44
CA ILE A 14 2.51 2.32 11.52
C ILE A 14 2.98 1.34 12.59
N LEU A 15 4.29 1.30 12.79
CA LEU A 15 4.92 0.44 13.79
C LEU A 15 5.22 1.29 15.01
N GLY A 16 4.72 0.86 16.14
CA GLY A 16 4.85 1.63 17.36
C GLY A 16 4.85 0.77 18.59
N SER A 17 4.87 1.42 19.73
CA SER A 17 4.92 0.79 21.03
C SER A 17 3.88 1.44 21.94
N ALA A 18 3.04 0.62 22.59
CA ALA A 18 2.07 1.06 23.58
C ALA A 18 2.70 0.91 24.97
N ASP A 19 3.70 1.72 25.27
CA ASP A 19 4.54 1.57 26.45
C ASP A 19 4.04 2.33 27.68
N ARG A 20 2.95 3.08 27.54
CA ARG A 20 2.35 3.80 28.68
C ARG A 20 0.88 4.08 28.42
N MET A 21 0.18 4.39 29.50
CA MET A 21 -1.22 4.79 29.45
C MET A 21 -1.33 6.29 29.23
N SER A 22 -2.41 6.71 28.56
CA SER A 22 -2.72 8.13 28.41
C SER A 22 -3.02 8.75 29.79
N PRO A 23 -2.48 9.92 30.10
CA PRO A 23 -2.78 10.58 31.38
C PRO A 23 -4.23 11.07 31.49
N GLU A 24 -4.91 11.25 30.35
CA GLU A 24 -6.29 11.77 30.33
C GLU A 24 -7.34 10.67 30.27
N ALA A 25 -6.97 9.46 29.89
CA ALA A 25 -7.86 8.33 29.78
C ALA A 25 -7.07 7.03 30.00
N PRO A 26 -7.70 5.98 30.56
CA PRO A 26 -6.99 4.72 30.82
C PRO A 26 -6.84 3.89 29.55
N VAL A 27 -6.24 4.46 28.52
CA VAL A 27 -5.98 3.79 27.24
C VAL A 27 -4.49 3.86 26.92
N PRO A 28 -3.92 2.85 26.28
CA PRO A 28 -2.53 2.90 25.85
C PRO A 28 -2.30 3.99 24.83
N VAL A 29 -1.18 4.67 24.93
CA VAL A 29 -0.72 5.62 23.91
C VAL A 29 0.26 4.90 23.01
N LEU A 30 -0.09 4.75 21.73
CA LEU A 30 0.80 4.16 20.73
C LEU A 30 1.84 5.20 20.32
N LYS A 31 3.09 4.92 20.63
CA LYS A 31 4.19 5.77 20.20
C LYS A 31 4.65 5.29 18.83
N GLU A 32 4.49 6.15 17.84
CA GLU A 32 4.92 5.85 16.48
C GLU A 32 6.44 5.81 16.41
N GLN A 33 6.99 4.68 15.98
CA GLN A 33 8.42 4.47 15.81
C GLN A 33 8.85 4.48 14.36
N SER A 34 8.01 3.99 13.45
CA SER A 34 8.31 3.95 12.03
C SER A 34 7.04 3.79 11.21
N GLN A 35 7.14 4.15 9.95
CA GLN A 35 6.09 3.93 8.97
C GLN A 35 6.65 3.18 7.77
N GLU A 36 5.87 2.26 7.26
CA GLU A 36 6.19 1.53 6.04
C GLU A 36 4.98 1.54 5.12
N TYR A 37 5.23 1.50 3.83
CA TYR A 37 4.19 1.50 2.82
C TYR A 37 4.29 0.25 1.96
N SER A 38 3.14 -0.30 1.61
CA SER A 38 3.03 -1.39 0.64
C SER A 38 1.82 -1.19 -0.24
N VAL A 39 1.82 -1.85 -1.39
CA VAL A 39 0.68 -1.79 -2.31
C VAL A 39 -0.33 -2.86 -1.90
N GLY A 40 -1.59 -2.45 -1.75
CA GLY A 40 -2.68 -3.34 -1.36
C GLY A 40 -3.63 -3.64 -2.52
N GLY A 41 -4.64 -4.44 -2.23
CA GLY A 41 -5.64 -4.82 -3.21
C GLY A 41 -5.06 -5.60 -4.37
N ALA A 42 -5.48 -5.27 -5.58
CA ALA A 42 -5.00 -5.92 -6.80
C ALA A 42 -3.49 -5.77 -6.97
N GLY A 43 -2.92 -4.67 -6.51
CA GLY A 43 -1.48 -4.45 -6.56
C GLY A 43 -0.71 -5.46 -5.72
N ASN A 44 -1.20 -5.78 -4.53
CA ASN A 44 -0.58 -6.80 -3.68
C ASN A 44 -0.61 -8.18 -4.35
N LEU A 45 -1.74 -8.55 -4.92
CA LEU A 45 -1.85 -9.83 -5.63
C LEU A 45 -0.86 -9.89 -6.80
N ALA A 46 -0.79 -8.83 -7.59
CA ALA A 46 0.11 -8.77 -8.74
C ALA A 46 1.57 -8.89 -8.31
N LEU A 47 1.97 -8.19 -7.25
CA LEU A 47 3.34 -8.26 -6.74
C LEU A 47 3.69 -9.66 -6.21
N ASN A 48 2.76 -10.31 -5.51
CA ASN A 48 2.98 -11.66 -5.02
C ASN A 48 3.21 -12.64 -6.16
N LEU A 49 2.41 -12.54 -7.24
CA LEU A 49 2.59 -13.37 -8.42
C LEU A 49 3.92 -13.08 -9.12
N ALA A 50 4.26 -11.81 -9.27
CA ALA A 50 5.51 -11.40 -9.91
C ALA A 50 6.74 -11.88 -9.12
N ASN A 51 6.66 -11.89 -7.81
CA ASN A 51 7.73 -12.39 -6.94
C ASN A 51 7.93 -13.91 -7.06
N LEU A 52 6.96 -14.62 -7.60
CA LEU A 52 7.07 -16.04 -7.94
C LEU A 52 7.63 -16.24 -9.35
N SER A 53 8.18 -15.21 -9.96
CA SER A 53 8.74 -15.22 -11.31
C SER A 53 7.68 -15.46 -12.40
N VAL A 54 6.45 -15.10 -12.13
CA VAL A 54 5.36 -15.16 -13.11
C VAL A 54 5.26 -13.81 -13.82
N ASP A 55 5.11 -13.83 -15.13
CA ASP A 55 4.85 -12.60 -15.89
C ASP A 55 3.44 -12.12 -15.59
N VAL A 56 3.35 -10.94 -15.02
CA VAL A 56 2.08 -10.35 -14.58
C VAL A 56 1.89 -8.96 -15.18
N SER A 57 0.67 -8.70 -15.64
CA SER A 57 0.24 -7.37 -16.07
C SER A 57 -0.80 -6.86 -15.08
N LEU A 58 -0.54 -5.73 -14.44
CA LEU A 58 -1.47 -5.10 -13.50
C LEU A 58 -2.20 -3.95 -14.19
N HIS A 59 -3.52 -3.98 -14.15
CA HIS A 59 -4.39 -2.97 -14.75
C HIS A 59 -5.29 -2.36 -13.69
N GLY A 60 -5.33 -1.05 -13.67
CA GLY A 60 -6.16 -0.33 -12.74
C GLY A 60 -5.90 1.17 -12.83
N ALA A 61 -6.42 1.89 -11.87
CA ALA A 61 -6.25 3.33 -11.79
C ALA A 61 -5.95 3.76 -10.35
N VAL A 62 -5.18 4.83 -10.23
CA VAL A 62 -4.92 5.50 -8.95
C VAL A 62 -5.23 6.99 -9.13
N GLY A 63 -5.46 7.69 -8.02
CA GLY A 63 -5.66 9.12 -8.09
C GLY A 63 -4.37 9.86 -8.42
N SER A 64 -4.53 11.07 -8.95
CA SER A 64 -3.40 12.00 -9.16
C SER A 64 -3.08 12.70 -7.84
N ASP A 65 -2.72 11.91 -6.84
CA ASP A 65 -2.44 12.36 -5.49
C ASP A 65 -1.14 11.73 -4.98
N LYS A 66 -0.72 12.16 -3.81
CA LYS A 66 0.51 11.69 -3.19
C LYS A 66 0.55 10.16 -3.02
N GLU A 67 -0.57 9.58 -2.64
CA GLU A 67 -0.71 8.14 -2.45
C GLU A 67 -0.61 7.39 -3.78
N GLY A 68 -1.23 7.94 -4.84
CA GLY A 68 -1.16 7.36 -6.18
C GLY A 68 0.26 7.33 -6.73
N TYR A 69 1.00 8.42 -6.56
CA TYR A 69 2.40 8.48 -6.97
C TYR A 69 3.27 7.51 -6.17
N LYS A 70 2.99 7.34 -4.87
CA LYS A 70 3.71 6.39 -4.04
C LYS A 70 3.50 4.95 -4.51
N ILE A 71 2.28 4.60 -4.90
CA ILE A 71 1.97 3.28 -5.46
C ILE A 71 2.80 3.02 -6.72
N ILE A 72 2.84 3.97 -7.64
CA ILE A 72 3.61 3.81 -8.88
C ILE A 72 5.09 3.61 -8.58
N GLU A 73 5.62 4.38 -7.63
CA GLU A 73 7.01 4.22 -7.20
C GLU A 73 7.30 2.81 -6.67
N LEU A 74 6.41 2.28 -5.83
CA LEU A 74 6.56 0.94 -5.27
C LEU A 74 6.48 -0.17 -6.32
N LEU A 75 5.68 0.03 -7.37
CA LEU A 75 5.53 -0.96 -8.43
C LEU A 75 6.74 -1.02 -9.37
N LYS A 76 7.54 0.04 -9.45
CA LYS A 76 8.68 0.11 -10.36
C LYS A 76 9.81 -0.87 -10.01
N ASP A 77 9.88 -1.31 -8.77
CA ASP A 77 10.97 -2.16 -8.32
C ASP A 77 10.83 -3.63 -8.73
N CYS A 78 9.72 -3.99 -9.36
CA CYS A 78 9.47 -5.38 -9.75
C CYS A 78 9.61 -5.56 -11.27
N ASN A 79 10.64 -6.28 -11.71
CA ASN A 79 10.97 -6.46 -13.13
C ASN A 79 9.99 -7.36 -13.89
N THR A 80 9.33 -8.29 -13.21
CA THR A 80 8.39 -9.23 -13.84
C THR A 80 6.97 -8.69 -13.91
N LEU A 81 6.75 -7.46 -13.41
CA LEU A 81 5.48 -6.81 -13.39
C LEU A 81 5.39 -5.75 -14.50
N SER A 82 4.40 -5.89 -15.38
CA SER A 82 4.04 -4.83 -16.32
C SER A 82 2.94 -3.99 -15.71
N SER A 83 3.24 -2.75 -15.39
CA SER A 83 2.29 -1.83 -14.77
C SER A 83 1.54 -1.05 -15.85
N ASN A 84 0.23 -1.31 -15.95
CA ASN A 84 -0.69 -0.57 -16.80
C ASN A 84 -1.67 0.21 -15.92
N VAL A 85 -1.13 0.91 -14.95
CA VAL A 85 -1.88 1.72 -14.00
C VAL A 85 -1.94 3.15 -14.49
N SER A 86 -3.14 3.69 -14.62
CA SER A 86 -3.35 5.06 -15.07
C SER A 86 -3.67 5.98 -13.89
N PHE A 87 -3.43 7.28 -14.09
CA PHE A 87 -3.87 8.30 -13.15
C PHE A 87 -5.24 8.81 -13.54
N ASP A 88 -6.13 8.94 -12.57
CA ASP A 88 -7.46 9.51 -12.75
C ASP A 88 -7.61 10.69 -11.80
N ASN A 89 -7.78 11.89 -12.35
CA ASN A 89 -7.88 13.13 -11.57
C ASN A 89 -9.14 13.17 -10.67
N GLU A 90 -10.16 12.40 -11.01
CA GLU A 90 -11.40 12.36 -10.24
C GLU A 90 -11.38 11.30 -9.15
N LEU A 91 -10.37 10.44 -9.15
CA LEU A 91 -10.24 9.36 -8.20
C LEU A 91 -9.34 9.80 -7.02
N THR A 92 -9.79 9.49 -5.81
CA THR A 92 -8.94 9.58 -4.63
C THR A 92 -8.38 8.21 -4.32
N THR A 93 -7.05 8.10 -4.28
CA THR A 93 -6.40 6.83 -3.98
C THR A 93 -6.75 6.39 -2.55
N THR A 94 -7.20 5.15 -2.41
CA THR A 94 -7.51 4.59 -1.10
C THR A 94 -6.21 4.35 -0.34
N LYS A 95 -6.16 4.90 0.87
CA LYS A 95 -5.06 4.66 1.81
C LYS A 95 -5.62 3.97 3.05
N LYS A 96 -5.11 2.80 3.34
CA LYS A 96 -5.48 2.05 4.54
C LYS A 96 -4.32 2.14 5.53
N SER A 97 -4.60 2.58 6.74
CA SER A 97 -3.60 2.67 7.80
C SER A 97 -3.77 1.52 8.78
N LEU A 98 -2.68 0.80 9.03
CA LEU A 98 -2.64 -0.34 9.91
C LEU A 98 -1.63 -0.04 11.02
N GLU A 99 -2.06 -0.17 12.27
CA GLU A 99 -1.22 0.12 13.43
C GLU A 99 -0.83 -1.18 14.11
N ILE A 100 0.47 -1.34 14.32
CA ILE A 100 1.01 -2.51 15.00
C ILE A 100 1.74 -2.04 16.24
N SER A 101 1.28 -2.50 17.39
CA SER A 101 1.93 -2.28 18.67
C SER A 101 2.85 -3.45 18.98
N LYS A 102 4.03 -3.12 19.45
CA LYS A 102 5.00 -4.12 19.90
C LYS A 102 5.05 -4.17 21.41
#